data_78d3ddaa16cc388acc8a9aff36ed68c2
#
_entry.id   78d3ddaa16cc388acc8a9aff36ed68c2
#
_cell.length_a   1.000
_cell.length_b   1.000
_cell.length_c   1.000
_cell.angle_alpha   90.00
_cell.angle_beta   90.00
_cell.angle_gamma   90.00
#
_symmetry.space_group_name_H-M   'P 1'
#
loop_
_entity.id
_entity.type
_entity.pdbx_description
1 polymer ?
#
loop_
_entity_poly.entity_id
_entity_poly.type
_entity_poly.pdbx_seq_one_letter_code
_entity_poly.pdbx_strand_id
1 'polypeptide(L)'
;NPDIKIVTLVGTAGSGKTLCSVAAGLQQTIGLRENHYSRLIVSRPIQPLGRDIGYLPGTMQEKLLPWLMPIQDNLEFLLGGDKNTLQMYIDKGKVEVEALTYIRGRSISNAYIIIDEAQNLTMHEIKTIITRIGEGTKIVLTGDIEQIDNVYVNETSNGLAHAVEKFKKFHIAGHMTFKKGERSEVATLASKVL
;
A
#
# COMPACT_ATOMS: atom_id res chain seq x y z
N ASN A 1 -10.84 6.77 12.20
CA ASN A 1 -10.46 7.16 13.56
C ASN A 1 -9.02 7.69 13.57
N PRO A 2 -8.76 8.97 13.93
CA PRO A 2 -7.43 9.58 13.94
C PRO A 2 -6.51 9.03 15.06
N ASP A 3 -7.06 8.41 16.10
CA ASP A 3 -6.27 7.84 17.21
C ASP A 3 -5.54 6.55 16.80
N ILE A 4 -6.08 5.84 15.81
CA ILE A 4 -5.43 4.66 15.24
C ILE A 4 -4.35 5.12 14.25
N LYS A 5 -3.08 4.91 14.60
CA LYS A 5 -1.92 5.39 13.82
C LYS A 5 -1.38 4.35 12.84
N ILE A 6 -1.51 3.07 13.18
CA ILE A 6 -1.13 1.95 12.30
C ILE A 6 -2.33 1.04 12.06
N VAL A 7 -2.60 0.73 10.80
CA VAL A 7 -3.67 -0.18 10.38
C VAL A 7 -3.08 -1.29 9.53
N THR A 8 -3.49 -2.53 9.78
CA THR A 8 -3.15 -3.68 8.94
C THR A 8 -4.41 -4.28 8.33
N LEU A 9 -4.43 -4.41 7.01
CA LEU A 9 -5.53 -5.00 6.23
C LEU A 9 -5.00 -6.26 5.52
N VAL A 10 -5.44 -7.41 5.99
CA VAL A 10 -5.03 -8.71 5.46
C VAL A 10 -6.20 -9.40 4.78
N GLY A 11 -5.96 -10.14 3.73
CA GLY A 11 -6.98 -10.93 3.03
C GLY A 11 -6.56 -11.32 1.64
N THR A 12 -7.31 -12.20 1.00
CA THR A 12 -7.02 -12.70 -0.35
C THR A 12 -7.02 -11.58 -1.39
N ALA A 13 -6.29 -11.78 -2.48
CA ALA A 13 -6.32 -10.85 -3.61
C ALA A 13 -7.75 -10.64 -4.13
N GLY A 14 -8.08 -9.43 -4.58
CA GLY A 14 -9.44 -9.06 -5.02
C GLY A 14 -10.45 -8.84 -3.90
N SER A 15 -10.04 -8.85 -2.63
CA SER A 15 -10.95 -8.57 -1.50
C SER A 15 -11.20 -7.07 -1.23
N GLY A 16 -10.64 -6.17 -2.04
CA GLY A 16 -10.85 -4.73 -1.93
C GLY A 16 -9.98 -3.99 -0.92
N LYS A 17 -8.95 -4.64 -0.33
CA LYS A 17 -8.05 -4.02 0.65
C LYS A 17 -7.46 -2.69 0.18
N THR A 18 -6.82 -2.72 -0.98
CA THR A 18 -6.17 -1.55 -1.59
C THR A 18 -7.19 -0.47 -1.91
N LEU A 19 -8.31 -0.83 -2.54
CA LEU A 19 -9.37 0.11 -2.88
C LEU A 19 -9.94 0.82 -1.64
N CYS A 20 -10.28 0.06 -0.59
CA CYS A 20 -10.80 0.62 0.66
C CYS A 20 -9.79 1.52 1.36
N SER A 21 -8.51 1.13 1.39
CA SER A 21 -7.45 1.95 2.01
C SER A 21 -7.21 3.25 1.25
N VAL A 22 -7.21 3.20 -0.09
CA VAL A 22 -7.06 4.39 -0.94
C VAL A 22 -8.27 5.30 -0.81
N ALA A 23 -9.50 4.77 -0.83
CA ALA A 23 -10.72 5.55 -0.62
C ALA A 23 -10.71 6.29 0.72
N ALA A 24 -10.34 5.60 1.81
CA ALA A 24 -10.22 6.20 3.13
C ALA A 24 -9.11 7.28 3.19
N GLY A 25 -7.99 7.05 2.50
CA GLY A 25 -6.90 8.01 2.38
C GLY A 25 -7.30 9.27 1.62
N LEU A 26 -7.93 9.13 0.45
CA LEU A 26 -8.45 10.25 -0.34
C LEU A 26 -9.48 11.06 0.46
N GLN A 27 -10.43 10.40 1.11
CA GLN A 27 -11.44 11.07 1.94
C GLN A 27 -10.80 11.96 3.00
N GLN A 28 -9.77 11.47 3.70
CA GLN A 28 -9.14 12.17 4.81
C GLN A 28 -8.08 13.20 4.39
N THR A 29 -7.70 13.20 3.11
CA THR A 29 -6.68 14.11 2.56
C THR A 29 -7.29 15.23 1.71
N ILE A 30 -8.35 14.93 0.95
CA ILE A 30 -8.96 15.87 0.00
C ILE A 30 -10.49 15.92 0.06
N GLY A 31 -11.14 14.96 0.72
CA GLY A 31 -12.60 14.81 0.71
C GLY A 31 -13.34 15.51 1.86
N LEU A 32 -12.65 15.97 2.90
CA LEU A 32 -13.25 16.64 4.06
C LEU A 32 -13.05 18.16 3.99
N ARG A 33 -13.93 18.91 4.68
CA ARG A 33 -13.73 20.36 4.85
C ARG A 33 -12.44 20.70 5.59
N GLU A 34 -12.15 19.91 6.66
CA GLU A 34 -10.90 19.95 7.39
C GLU A 34 -10.22 18.58 7.21
N ASN A 35 -9.21 18.55 6.37
CA ASN A 35 -8.47 17.31 6.09
C ASN A 35 -7.59 16.95 7.29
N HIS A 36 -7.64 15.68 7.71
CA HIS A 36 -6.81 15.18 8.80
C HIS A 36 -5.33 15.05 8.41
N TYR A 37 -5.05 14.86 7.13
CA TYR A 37 -3.69 14.68 6.60
C TYR A 37 -3.43 15.64 5.46
N SER A 38 -2.20 16.11 5.36
CA SER A 38 -1.78 17.05 4.32
C SER A 38 -1.70 16.41 2.93
N ARG A 39 -1.37 15.11 2.88
CA ARG A 39 -1.18 14.34 1.65
C ARG A 39 -1.40 12.85 1.85
N LEU A 40 -1.76 12.18 0.77
CA LEU A 40 -1.82 10.72 0.64
C LEU A 40 -0.55 10.25 -0.06
N ILE A 41 0.15 9.29 0.53
CA ILE A 41 1.31 8.62 -0.08
C ILE A 41 0.94 7.15 -0.25
N VAL A 42 0.99 6.65 -1.48
CA VAL A 42 0.77 5.22 -1.76
C VAL A 42 2.04 4.63 -2.34
N SER A 43 2.50 3.56 -1.74
CA SER A 43 3.73 2.89 -2.13
C SER A 43 3.57 1.39 -2.16
N ARG A 44 4.39 0.74 -2.98
CA ARG A 44 4.42 -0.71 -3.14
C ARG A 44 5.87 -1.20 -3.21
N PRO A 45 6.22 -2.32 -2.57
CA PRO A 45 7.49 -2.98 -2.81
C PRO A 45 7.56 -3.45 -4.26
N ILE A 46 8.72 -3.30 -4.85
CA ILE A 46 8.96 -3.75 -6.22
C ILE A 46 9.65 -5.10 -6.12
N GLN A 47 8.96 -6.12 -6.61
CA GLN A 47 9.50 -7.47 -6.74
C GLN A 47 9.57 -7.82 -8.23
N PRO A 48 10.77 -7.76 -8.85
CA PRO A 48 10.90 -8.13 -10.24
C PRO A 48 10.68 -9.64 -10.40
N LEU A 49 9.70 -10.01 -11.21
CA LEU A 49 9.53 -11.39 -11.67
C LEU A 49 10.59 -11.67 -12.74
N GLY A 50 11.69 -12.32 -12.36
CA GLY A 50 12.76 -12.71 -13.27
C GLY A 50 13.97 -11.76 -13.27
N ARG A 51 14.51 -11.46 -14.47
CA ARG A 51 15.74 -10.68 -14.62
C ARG A 51 15.59 -9.23 -14.18
N ASP A 52 16.66 -8.70 -13.62
CA ASP A 52 16.84 -7.40 -12.99
C ASP A 52 16.18 -6.22 -13.78
N ILE A 53 15.50 -5.34 -13.06
CA ILE A 53 14.90 -4.09 -13.58
C ILE A 53 15.92 -3.25 -14.38
N GLY A 54 17.23 -3.41 -14.12
CA GLY A 54 18.31 -2.74 -14.80
C GLY A 54 18.32 -2.92 -16.32
N TYR A 55 17.79 -4.03 -16.83
CA TYR A 55 17.75 -4.34 -18.27
C TYR A 55 16.59 -3.67 -19.04
N LEU A 56 15.64 -3.07 -18.37
CA LEU A 56 14.55 -2.35 -19.05
C LEU A 56 15.08 -0.98 -19.57
N PRO A 57 14.74 -0.59 -20.81
CA PRO A 57 15.05 0.75 -21.31
C PRO A 57 14.25 1.83 -20.58
N GLY A 58 14.79 3.05 -20.53
CA GLY A 58 14.13 4.21 -19.94
C GLY A 58 14.69 4.65 -18.58
N THR A 59 14.14 5.72 -18.07
CA THR A 59 14.45 6.27 -16.74
C THR A 59 14.00 5.33 -15.63
N MET A 60 14.53 5.48 -14.42
CA MET A 60 14.11 4.68 -13.28
C MET A 60 12.59 4.81 -13.02
N GLN A 61 12.03 6.00 -13.17
CA GLN A 61 10.60 6.25 -13.01
C GLN A 61 9.76 5.49 -14.04
N GLU A 62 10.14 5.54 -15.31
CA GLU A 62 9.46 4.81 -16.39
C GLU A 62 9.52 3.29 -16.16
N LYS A 63 10.64 2.80 -15.67
CA LYS A 63 10.80 1.37 -15.32
C LYS A 63 9.88 0.92 -14.18
N LEU A 64 9.55 1.81 -13.25
CA LEU A 64 8.72 1.51 -12.08
C LEU A 64 7.20 1.61 -12.36
N LEU A 65 6.81 2.31 -13.43
CA LEU A 65 5.39 2.52 -13.77
C LEU A 65 4.54 1.24 -13.79
N PRO A 66 4.97 0.11 -14.39
CA PRO A 66 4.15 -1.10 -14.44
C PRO A 66 3.73 -1.61 -13.05
N TRP A 67 4.60 -1.46 -12.04
CA TRP A 67 4.28 -1.89 -10.66
C TRP A 67 3.37 -0.91 -9.93
N LEU A 68 3.34 0.36 -10.34
CA LEU A 68 2.52 1.40 -9.74
C LEU A 68 1.16 1.55 -10.43
N MET A 69 1.00 1.03 -11.65
CA MET A 69 -0.27 1.10 -12.41
C MET A 69 -1.49 0.61 -11.61
N PRO A 70 -1.49 -0.52 -10.90
CA PRO A 70 -2.67 -0.95 -10.14
C PRO A 70 -3.10 0.04 -9.05
N ILE A 71 -2.16 0.82 -8.52
CA ILE A 71 -2.44 1.89 -7.57
C ILE A 71 -3.09 3.07 -8.28
N GLN A 72 -2.52 3.47 -9.43
CA GLN A 72 -3.05 4.56 -10.25
C GLN A 72 -4.46 4.26 -10.74
N ASP A 73 -4.73 3.04 -11.19
CA ASP A 73 -6.06 2.59 -11.63
C ASP A 73 -7.09 2.74 -10.49
N ASN A 74 -6.75 2.36 -9.26
CA ASN A 74 -7.62 2.53 -8.10
C ASN A 74 -7.87 4.01 -7.76
N LEU A 75 -6.83 4.84 -7.84
CA LEU A 75 -6.92 6.28 -7.62
C LEU A 75 -7.81 6.95 -8.69
N GLU A 76 -7.58 6.64 -9.97
CA GLU A 76 -8.39 7.14 -11.09
C GLU A 76 -9.85 6.73 -10.93
N PHE A 77 -10.11 5.46 -10.64
CA PHE A 77 -11.46 4.94 -10.43
C PHE A 77 -12.20 5.71 -9.32
N LEU A 78 -11.56 5.93 -8.17
CA LEU A 78 -12.13 6.63 -7.02
C LEU A 78 -12.30 8.13 -7.26
N LEU A 79 -11.53 8.72 -8.18
CA LEU A 79 -11.63 10.12 -8.57
C LEU A 79 -12.58 10.35 -9.78
N GLY A 80 -13.42 9.36 -10.11
CA GLY A 80 -14.43 9.46 -11.16
C GLY A 80 -13.94 9.07 -12.55
N GLY A 81 -12.81 8.37 -12.67
CA GLY A 81 -12.25 7.88 -13.93
C GLY A 81 -11.53 8.94 -14.77
N ASP A 82 -11.26 10.12 -14.21
CA ASP A 82 -10.58 11.22 -14.91
C ASP A 82 -9.10 11.29 -14.53
N LYS A 83 -8.23 10.96 -15.50
CA LYS A 83 -6.77 11.03 -15.35
C LYS A 83 -6.27 12.44 -15.05
N ASN A 84 -6.90 13.45 -15.58
CA ASN A 84 -6.50 14.84 -15.35
C ASN A 84 -6.72 15.24 -13.89
N THR A 85 -7.79 14.74 -13.28
CA THR A 85 -8.06 14.97 -11.85
C THR A 85 -6.99 14.33 -10.97
N LEU A 86 -6.56 13.11 -11.24
CA LEU A 86 -5.46 12.48 -10.52
C LEU A 86 -4.16 13.27 -10.69
N GLN A 87 -3.82 13.65 -11.94
CA GLN A 87 -2.61 14.41 -12.23
C GLN A 87 -2.61 15.76 -11.50
N MET A 88 -3.74 16.45 -11.48
CA MET A 88 -3.90 17.71 -10.73
C MET A 88 -3.59 17.54 -9.23
N TYR A 89 -4.01 16.43 -8.60
CA TYR A 89 -3.71 16.19 -7.18
C TYR A 89 -2.25 15.81 -6.96
N ILE A 90 -1.63 15.12 -7.91
CA ILE A 90 -0.19 14.82 -7.89
C ILE A 90 0.62 16.12 -8.00
N ASP A 91 0.31 16.98 -8.96
CA ASP A 91 0.99 18.26 -9.17
C ASP A 91 0.87 19.20 -7.97
N LYS A 92 -0.27 19.14 -7.25
CA LYS A 92 -0.49 19.87 -6.00
C LYS A 92 0.19 19.23 -4.78
N GLY A 93 0.87 18.10 -4.93
CA GLY A 93 1.48 17.36 -3.83
C GLY A 93 0.47 16.79 -2.82
N LYS A 94 -0.79 16.60 -3.23
CA LYS A 94 -1.84 16.00 -2.40
C LYS A 94 -1.86 14.47 -2.49
N VAL A 95 -1.40 13.93 -3.60
CA VAL A 95 -1.25 12.49 -3.84
C VAL A 95 0.16 12.24 -4.34
N GLU A 96 0.86 11.31 -3.69
CA GLU A 96 2.18 10.83 -4.11
C GLU A 96 2.06 9.32 -4.36
N VAL A 97 2.46 8.86 -5.54
CA VAL A 97 2.55 7.44 -5.89
C VAL A 97 4.00 7.14 -6.19
N GLU A 98 4.66 6.38 -5.33
CA GLU A 98 6.09 6.19 -5.41
C GLU A 98 6.56 4.79 -5.00
N ALA A 99 7.70 4.38 -5.50
CA ALA A 99 8.34 3.15 -5.05
C ALA A 99 8.82 3.28 -3.60
N LEU A 100 8.78 2.18 -2.87
CA LEU A 100 9.12 2.14 -1.45
C LEU A 100 10.55 2.62 -1.14
N THR A 101 11.46 2.49 -2.09
CA THR A 101 12.84 2.96 -1.97
C THR A 101 12.93 4.46 -1.69
N TYR A 102 11.99 5.25 -2.19
CA TYR A 102 11.95 6.71 -1.97
C TYR A 102 11.43 7.09 -0.57
N ILE A 103 10.59 6.23 0.03
CA ILE A 103 10.10 6.44 1.41
C ILE A 103 11.22 6.22 2.44
N ARG A 104 12.13 5.28 2.19
CA ARG A 104 13.20 4.90 3.15
C ARG A 104 14.15 6.04 3.53
N GLY A 105 14.29 7.05 2.70
CA GLY A 105 15.25 8.15 2.86
C GLY A 105 14.75 9.35 3.65
N ARG A 106 13.46 9.45 3.99
CA ARG A 106 12.86 10.66 4.56
C ARG A 106 12.00 10.41 5.79
N SER A 107 11.92 11.39 6.68
CA SER A 107 10.92 11.42 7.76
C SER A 107 9.63 12.02 7.23
N ILE A 108 8.48 11.37 7.49
CA ILE A 108 7.19 11.75 6.92
C ILE A 108 6.23 12.10 8.05
N SER A 109 5.75 13.34 8.06
CA SER A 109 4.79 13.85 9.03
C SER A 109 3.51 14.31 8.36
N ASN A 110 2.40 14.34 9.10
CA ASN A 110 1.08 14.81 8.68
C ASN A 110 0.57 14.15 7.38
N ALA A 111 0.85 12.87 7.16
CA ALA A 111 0.50 12.14 5.96
C ALA A 111 -0.34 10.90 6.24
N TYR A 112 -1.13 10.50 5.26
CA TYR A 112 -1.77 9.19 5.20
C TYR A 112 -0.93 8.32 4.26
N ILE A 113 -0.28 7.28 4.79
CA ILE A 113 0.62 6.42 4.04
C ILE A 113 -0.03 5.05 3.85
N ILE A 114 0.00 4.54 2.64
CA ILE A 114 -0.41 3.18 2.31
C ILE A 114 0.81 2.44 1.76
N ILE A 115 1.12 1.29 2.35
CA ILE A 115 2.08 0.34 1.81
C ILE A 115 1.29 -0.87 1.33
N ASP A 116 1.10 -0.96 0.03
CA ASP A 116 0.41 -2.07 -0.61
C ASP A 116 1.36 -3.26 -0.84
N GLU A 117 0.83 -4.49 -0.88
CA GLU A 117 1.59 -5.75 -0.99
C GLU A 117 2.69 -5.90 0.07
N ALA A 118 2.40 -5.46 1.29
CA ALA A 118 3.37 -5.42 2.39
C ALA A 118 3.85 -6.81 2.85
N GLN A 119 3.16 -7.91 2.46
CA GLN A 119 3.63 -9.28 2.69
C GLN A 119 4.97 -9.58 1.98
N ASN A 120 5.30 -8.80 0.94
CA ASN A 120 6.57 -8.92 0.23
C ASN A 120 7.75 -8.23 0.93
N LEU A 121 7.51 -7.59 2.06
CA LEU A 121 8.54 -6.94 2.86
C LEU A 121 9.08 -7.86 3.96
N THR A 122 10.37 -7.78 4.20
CA THR A 122 10.99 -8.35 5.39
C THR A 122 10.60 -7.58 6.64
N MET A 123 10.76 -8.20 7.81
CA MET A 123 10.57 -7.54 9.09
C MET A 123 11.47 -6.30 9.26
N HIS A 124 12.71 -6.37 8.77
CA HIS A 124 13.65 -5.25 8.82
C HIS A 124 13.17 -4.06 7.98
N GLU A 125 12.61 -4.32 6.81
CA GLU A 125 12.07 -3.28 5.93
C GLU A 125 10.84 -2.61 6.53
N ILE A 126 9.88 -3.37 7.05
CA ILE A 126 8.71 -2.84 7.77
C ILE A 126 9.15 -1.97 8.95
N LYS A 127 10.10 -2.47 9.77
CA LYS A 127 10.65 -1.69 10.89
C LYS A 127 11.26 -0.38 10.41
N THR A 128 12.06 -0.43 9.34
CA THR A 128 12.70 0.76 8.77
C THR A 128 11.69 1.80 8.32
N ILE A 129 10.56 1.38 7.73
CA ILE A 129 9.49 2.27 7.27
C ILE A 129 8.77 2.89 8.48
N ILE A 130 8.30 2.04 9.40
CA ILE A 130 7.49 2.49 10.55
C ILE A 130 8.27 3.46 11.44
N THR A 131 9.57 3.25 11.64
CA THR A 131 10.41 4.14 12.46
C THR A 131 10.68 5.51 11.83
N ARG A 132 10.28 5.75 10.59
CA ARG A 132 10.40 7.05 9.89
C ARG A 132 9.10 7.84 9.86
N ILE A 133 8.04 7.27 10.42
CA ILE A 133 6.73 7.92 10.50
C ILE A 133 6.79 8.98 11.59
N GLY A 134 6.61 10.23 11.17
CA GLY A 134 6.56 11.39 12.05
C GLY A 134 5.17 11.63 12.63
N GLU A 135 5.07 12.67 13.42
CA GLU A 135 3.84 13.06 14.08
C GLU A 135 2.72 13.39 13.08
N GLY A 136 1.46 13.17 13.49
CA GLY A 136 0.29 13.42 12.67
C GLY A 136 0.11 12.44 11.50
N THR A 137 0.92 11.38 11.41
CA THR A 137 0.86 10.43 10.28
C THR A 137 0.13 9.14 10.66
N LYS A 138 -0.62 8.62 9.71
CA LYS A 138 -1.19 7.27 9.74
C LYS A 138 -0.52 6.41 8.68
N ILE A 139 -0.22 5.15 9.03
CA ILE A 139 0.22 4.14 8.08
C ILE A 139 -0.79 3.00 8.00
N VAL A 140 -1.07 2.58 6.78
CA VAL A 140 -1.89 1.42 6.44
C VAL A 140 -1.02 0.41 5.69
N LEU A 141 -0.92 -0.80 6.20
CA LEU A 141 -0.23 -1.92 5.55
C LEU A 141 -1.29 -2.85 4.97
N THR A 142 -1.29 -3.07 3.68
CA THR A 142 -2.21 -3.99 3.01
C THR A 142 -1.46 -5.16 2.43
N GLY A 143 -2.08 -6.35 2.39
CA GLY A 143 -1.43 -7.48 1.76
C GLY A 143 -2.21 -8.80 1.87
N ASP A 144 -1.69 -9.79 1.14
CA ASP A 144 -2.16 -11.17 1.12
C ASP A 144 -1.03 -12.08 1.56
N ILE A 145 -1.14 -12.65 2.76
CA ILE A 145 -0.09 -13.51 3.34
C ILE A 145 0.06 -14.86 2.62
N GLU A 146 -0.91 -15.23 1.77
CA GLU A 146 -0.87 -16.43 0.95
C GLU A 146 -0.23 -16.19 -0.43
N GLN A 147 -0.05 -14.91 -0.84
CA GLN A 147 0.54 -14.52 -2.13
C GLN A 147 1.85 -13.75 -1.90
N ILE A 148 2.91 -14.48 -1.62
CA ILE A 148 4.25 -13.90 -1.38
C ILE A 148 5.13 -14.14 -2.60
N ASP A 149 5.51 -13.05 -3.28
CA ASP A 149 6.39 -13.08 -4.45
C ASP A 149 7.88 -12.97 -4.07
N ASN A 150 8.15 -12.50 -2.86
CA ASN A 150 9.53 -12.35 -2.37
C ASN A 150 10.10 -13.67 -1.86
N VAL A 151 11.09 -14.20 -2.56
CA VAL A 151 11.76 -15.47 -2.25
C VAL A 151 12.49 -15.50 -0.89
N TYR A 152 12.73 -14.36 -0.27
CA TYR A 152 13.44 -14.23 1.01
C TYR A 152 12.51 -14.25 2.22
N VAL A 153 11.21 -14.29 2.03
CA VAL A 153 10.21 -14.32 3.10
C VAL A 153 9.17 -15.41 2.84
N ASN A 154 8.47 -15.82 3.87
CA ASN A 154 7.36 -16.78 3.80
C ASN A 154 6.19 -16.30 4.66
N GLU A 155 5.13 -17.09 4.77
CA GLU A 155 3.91 -16.75 5.51
C GLU A 155 4.18 -16.32 6.96
N THR A 156 5.17 -16.89 7.62
CA THR A 156 5.51 -16.63 9.02
C THR A 156 6.60 -15.60 9.22
N SER A 157 7.49 -15.40 8.22
CA SER A 157 8.66 -14.51 8.30
C SER A 157 8.47 -13.16 7.64
N ASN A 158 7.35 -12.94 6.89
CA ASN A 158 7.11 -11.68 6.24
C ASN A 158 6.78 -10.56 7.23
N GLY A 159 7.11 -9.33 6.83
CA GLY A 159 6.98 -8.17 7.70
C GLY A 159 5.55 -7.81 8.06
N LEU A 160 4.57 -8.09 7.16
CA LEU A 160 3.15 -7.81 7.42
C LEU A 160 2.61 -8.70 8.53
N ALA A 161 2.80 -10.02 8.45
CA ALA A 161 2.36 -10.96 9.49
C ALA A 161 3.00 -10.60 10.85
N HIS A 162 4.28 -10.24 10.83
CA HIS A 162 4.99 -9.81 12.03
C HIS A 162 4.42 -8.50 12.60
N ALA A 163 4.11 -7.51 11.74
CA ALA A 163 3.50 -6.26 12.18
C ALA A 163 2.12 -6.50 12.84
N VAL A 164 1.26 -7.34 12.23
CA VAL A 164 -0.04 -7.73 12.81
C VAL A 164 0.16 -8.27 14.22
N GLU A 165 1.03 -9.26 14.39
CA GLU A 165 1.24 -9.91 15.69
C GLU A 165 1.82 -8.97 16.75
N LYS A 166 2.73 -8.10 16.38
CA LYS A 166 3.39 -7.20 17.34
C LYS A 166 2.51 -6.01 17.72
N PHE A 167 1.76 -5.45 16.79
CA PHE A 167 0.97 -4.23 17.04
C PHE A 167 -0.43 -4.48 17.60
N LYS A 168 -1.02 -5.69 17.46
CA LYS A 168 -2.37 -6.00 17.94
C LYS A 168 -2.64 -5.71 19.42
N LYS A 169 -1.60 -5.56 20.24
CA LYS A 169 -1.71 -5.27 21.68
C LYS A 169 -1.81 -3.78 21.99
N PHE A 170 -1.57 -2.90 21.04
CA PHE A 170 -1.46 -1.47 21.26
C PHE A 170 -2.71 -0.74 20.80
N HIS A 171 -3.21 0.18 21.61
CA HIS A 171 -4.42 0.97 21.34
C HIS A 171 -4.32 1.86 20.09
N ILE A 172 -3.10 2.18 19.65
CA ILE A 172 -2.84 2.95 18.43
C ILE A 172 -2.92 2.10 17.14
N ALA A 173 -3.14 0.80 17.28
CA ALA A 173 -3.18 -0.14 16.14
C ALA A 173 -4.60 -0.64 15.88
N GLY A 174 -4.92 -0.82 14.60
CA GLY A 174 -6.13 -1.48 14.12
C GLY A 174 -5.78 -2.61 13.16
N HIS A 175 -6.55 -3.68 13.20
CA HIS A 175 -6.40 -4.82 12.29
C HIS A 175 -7.75 -5.22 11.72
N MET A 176 -7.77 -5.57 10.43
CA MET A 176 -8.94 -6.14 9.78
C MET A 176 -8.52 -7.24 8.81
N THR A 177 -9.24 -8.37 8.85
CA THR A 177 -9.12 -9.45 7.89
C THR A 177 -10.31 -9.45 6.94
N PHE A 178 -10.06 -9.33 5.66
CA PHE A 178 -11.05 -9.44 4.59
C PHE A 178 -11.25 -10.91 4.24
N LYS A 179 -12.44 -11.45 4.48
CA LYS A 179 -12.75 -12.88 4.35
C LYS A 179 -13.27 -13.28 2.98
N LYS A 180 -13.78 -12.34 2.19
CA LYS A 180 -14.31 -12.59 0.84
C LYS A 180 -13.54 -11.76 -0.18
N GLY A 181 -13.06 -12.43 -1.23
CA GLY A 181 -12.62 -11.78 -2.45
C GLY A 181 -13.73 -11.85 -3.50
N GLU A 182 -14.01 -10.75 -4.17
CA GLU A 182 -14.83 -10.75 -5.38
C GLU A 182 -13.90 -10.99 -6.57
N ARG A 183 -13.76 -12.25 -6.95
CA ARG A 183 -12.97 -12.67 -8.12
C ARG A 183 -13.88 -13.21 -9.21
N SER A 184 -13.43 -13.13 -10.46
CA SER A 184 -14.07 -13.84 -11.55
C SER A 184 -14.06 -15.35 -11.28
N GLU A 185 -14.99 -16.10 -11.92
CA GLU A 185 -15.05 -17.55 -11.78
C GLU A 185 -13.72 -18.22 -12.13
N VAL A 186 -13.03 -17.73 -13.18
CA VAL A 186 -11.72 -18.23 -13.60
C VAL A 186 -10.66 -18.03 -12.51
N ALA A 187 -10.56 -16.82 -11.93
CA ALA A 187 -9.60 -16.54 -10.89
C ALA A 187 -9.87 -17.33 -9.60
N THR A 188 -11.14 -17.54 -9.27
CA THR A 188 -11.57 -18.36 -8.14
C THR A 188 -11.25 -19.84 -8.36
N LEU A 189 -11.43 -20.34 -9.57
CA LEU A 189 -11.09 -21.72 -9.91
C LEU A 189 -9.56 -21.91 -9.89
N ALA A 190 -8.82 -21.03 -10.53
CA ALA A 190 -7.35 -21.09 -10.58
C ALA A 190 -6.72 -21.15 -9.20
N SER A 191 -7.19 -20.34 -8.25
CA SER A 191 -6.68 -20.33 -6.86
C SER A 191 -6.99 -21.61 -6.05
N LYS A 192 -7.83 -22.51 -6.59
CA LYS A 192 -8.18 -23.78 -5.94
C LYS A 192 -7.49 -25.00 -6.57
N VAL A 193 -7.07 -24.88 -7.83
CA VAL A 193 -6.57 -26.02 -8.60
C VAL A 193 -5.09 -25.92 -8.99
N LEU A 194 -4.51 -24.73 -8.87
CA LEU A 194 -3.08 -24.45 -9.08
C LEU A 194 -2.37 -24.18 -7.75
#